data_4aa6a75b7840b4d1de9db59d1d8b300c
#
_entry.id   4aa6a75b7840b4d1de9db59d1d8b300c
#
_cell.length_a   1.000
_cell.length_b   1.000
_cell.length_c   1.000
_cell.angle_alpha   90.00
_cell.angle_beta   90.00
_cell.angle_gamma   90.00
#
_symmetry.space_group_name_H-M   'P 1'
#
loop_
_entity.id
_entity.type
_entity.pdbx_description
1 polymer ?
#
loop_
_entity_poly.entity_id
_entity_poly.type
_entity_poly.pdbx_seq_one_letter_code
_entity_poly.pdbx_strand_id
1 'polypeptide(L)'
;MELNSSSEGSFPTIATVQLGDEVPGRSYPPVTIIDAVRWAGFQENYAKLHYDRDYVRQESGLPTFIASGAFRESLLVRVLTDWIGPKGRLCKLKTKQTYSTFEGDSLRFSGRITEKSADPADPWVVCEMQGFNQADRQILEASCRLLLDNSIAGAQ
;
A
#
# COMPACT_ATOMS: atom_id res chain seq x y z
N MET A 1 -7.70 -11.41 -24.50
CA MET A 1 -7.26 -10.95 -23.15
C MET A 1 -5.78 -10.63 -23.29
N GLU A 2 -5.52 -9.44 -23.79
CA GLU A 2 -4.14 -9.00 -24.09
C GLU A 2 -3.47 -8.61 -22.77
N LEU A 3 -2.40 -9.32 -22.46
CA LEU A 3 -1.45 -8.94 -21.42
C LEU A 3 -0.71 -7.71 -21.93
N ASN A 4 -1.12 -6.54 -21.43
CA ASN A 4 -0.44 -5.29 -21.70
C ASN A 4 0.99 -5.43 -21.21
N SER A 5 1.95 -5.50 -22.14
CA SER A 5 3.39 -5.52 -21.85
C SER A 5 3.74 -4.19 -21.18
N SER A 6 3.78 -4.21 -19.86
CA SER A 6 4.28 -3.11 -19.05
C SER A 6 5.71 -2.82 -19.50
N SER A 7 5.97 -1.58 -19.90
CA SER A 7 7.29 -1.03 -20.15
C SER A 7 8.29 -1.57 -19.11
N GLU A 8 9.41 -2.14 -19.55
CA GLU A 8 10.56 -2.45 -18.72
C GLU A 8 11.16 -1.14 -18.17
N GLY A 9 10.46 -0.51 -17.24
CA GLY A 9 11.00 0.56 -16.43
C GLY A 9 11.97 -0.06 -15.42
N SER A 10 13.21 0.39 -15.42
CA SER A 10 14.20 -0.06 -14.43
C SER A 10 13.66 0.27 -13.02
N PHE A 11 13.77 -0.70 -12.10
CA PHE A 11 13.44 -0.48 -10.70
C PHE A 11 14.32 0.61 -10.08
N PRO A 12 13.85 1.32 -9.04
CA PRO A 12 14.63 2.38 -8.41
C PRO A 12 15.89 1.81 -7.74
N THR A 13 16.97 2.52 -7.89
CA THR A 13 18.24 2.26 -7.18
C THR A 13 18.60 3.44 -6.31
N ILE A 14 19.51 3.27 -5.35
CA ILE A 14 19.96 4.40 -4.52
C ILE A 14 20.58 5.52 -5.35
N ALA A 15 21.15 5.21 -6.51
CA ALA A 15 21.75 6.21 -7.41
C ALA A 15 20.70 7.01 -8.20
N THR A 16 19.54 6.43 -8.48
CA THR A 16 18.52 7.06 -9.35
C THR A 16 17.45 7.85 -8.57
N VAL A 17 17.26 7.59 -7.28
CA VAL A 17 16.25 8.28 -6.48
C VAL A 17 16.82 9.50 -5.75
N GLN A 18 15.97 10.49 -5.47
CA GLN A 18 16.31 11.71 -4.74
C GLN A 18 15.32 11.98 -3.61
N LEU A 19 15.73 12.82 -2.65
CA LEU A 19 14.83 13.32 -1.62
C LEU A 19 13.71 14.14 -2.27
N GLY A 20 12.48 13.86 -1.87
CA GLY A 20 11.29 14.50 -2.42
C GLY A 20 10.67 13.78 -3.62
N ASP A 21 11.37 12.82 -4.24
CA ASP A 21 10.81 12.05 -5.34
C ASP A 21 9.50 11.35 -4.91
N GLU A 22 8.54 11.35 -5.83
CA GLU A 22 7.27 10.67 -5.61
C GLU A 22 7.42 9.16 -5.75
N VAL A 23 6.86 8.43 -4.80
CA VAL A 23 6.62 6.99 -4.95
C VAL A 23 5.44 6.82 -5.90
N PRO A 24 5.56 6.03 -6.98
CA PRO A 24 4.47 5.82 -7.93
C PRO A 24 3.19 5.39 -7.22
N GLY A 25 2.17 6.22 -7.31
CA GLY A 25 0.88 5.98 -6.69
C GLY A 25 0.10 4.87 -7.38
N ARG A 26 -0.87 4.29 -6.66
CA ARG A 26 -1.79 3.29 -7.22
C ARG A 26 -3.20 3.50 -6.72
N SER A 27 -4.16 3.35 -7.63
CA SER A 27 -5.59 3.32 -7.31
C SER A 27 -6.12 1.88 -7.37
N TYR A 28 -7.03 1.58 -6.46
CA TYR A 28 -7.71 0.30 -6.36
C TYR A 28 -9.22 0.50 -6.55
N PRO A 29 -9.90 -0.45 -7.19
CA PRO A 29 -11.35 -0.39 -7.41
C PRO A 29 -12.12 -0.40 -6.08
N PRO A 30 -13.43 -0.15 -6.10
CA PRO A 30 -14.25 -0.20 -4.91
C PRO A 30 -14.13 -1.54 -4.16
N VAL A 31 -13.97 -1.44 -2.83
CA VAL A 31 -13.94 -2.60 -1.93
C VAL A 31 -15.28 -3.33 -1.98
N THR A 32 -15.24 -4.62 -2.22
CA THR A 32 -16.42 -5.48 -2.34
C THR A 32 -16.52 -6.48 -1.19
N ILE A 33 -17.71 -7.08 -1.05
CA ILE A 33 -17.90 -8.20 -0.11
C ILE A 33 -16.97 -9.38 -0.44
N ILE A 34 -16.65 -9.58 -1.71
CA ILE A 34 -15.74 -10.67 -2.12
C ILE A 34 -14.33 -10.42 -1.59
N ASP A 35 -13.85 -9.17 -1.63
CA ASP A 35 -12.55 -8.79 -1.07
C ASP A 35 -12.52 -9.01 0.43
N ALA A 36 -13.59 -8.59 1.12
CA ALA A 36 -13.74 -8.74 2.56
C ALA A 36 -13.73 -10.22 2.99
N VAL A 37 -14.49 -11.08 2.32
CA VAL A 37 -14.58 -12.51 2.65
C VAL A 37 -13.27 -13.23 2.34
N ARG A 38 -12.65 -12.94 1.19
CA ARG A 38 -11.33 -13.51 0.84
C ARG A 38 -10.28 -13.13 1.87
N TRP A 39 -10.28 -11.87 2.29
CA TRP A 39 -9.32 -11.37 3.27
C TRP A 39 -9.56 -11.96 4.66
N ALA A 40 -10.81 -12.07 5.10
CA ALA A 40 -11.17 -12.73 6.35
C ALA A 40 -10.72 -14.18 6.39
N GLY A 41 -10.93 -14.94 5.30
CA GLY A 41 -10.48 -16.32 5.17
C GLY A 41 -8.95 -16.45 5.17
N PHE A 42 -8.25 -15.55 4.47
CA PHE A 42 -6.78 -15.55 4.42
C PHE A 42 -6.14 -15.28 5.79
N GLN A 43 -6.71 -14.34 6.56
CA GLN A 43 -6.20 -13.98 7.88
C GLN A 43 -6.78 -14.82 9.03
N GLU A 44 -7.74 -15.72 8.75
CA GLU A 44 -8.52 -16.40 9.77
C GLU A 44 -9.19 -15.42 10.78
N ASN A 45 -9.47 -14.21 10.31
CA ASN A 45 -10.12 -13.16 11.09
C ASN A 45 -11.60 -13.10 10.74
N TYR A 46 -12.42 -13.80 11.49
CA TYR A 46 -13.86 -13.93 11.27
C TYR A 46 -14.70 -12.92 12.06
N ALA A 47 -14.14 -11.76 12.39
CA ALA A 47 -14.89 -10.67 13.01
C ALA A 47 -15.97 -10.16 12.03
N LYS A 48 -17.23 -10.33 12.39
CA LYS A 48 -18.39 -9.99 11.55
C LYS A 48 -18.41 -8.53 11.09
N LEU A 49 -17.77 -7.64 11.85
CA LEU A 49 -17.57 -6.24 11.50
C LEU A 49 -16.99 -6.05 10.08
N HIS A 50 -16.22 -7.02 9.59
CA HIS A 50 -15.50 -6.92 8.33
C HIS A 50 -16.22 -7.52 7.12
N TYR A 51 -17.36 -8.21 7.29
CA TYR A 51 -18.06 -8.85 6.17
C TYR A 51 -19.57 -9.03 6.32
N ASP A 52 -20.12 -8.86 7.52
CA ASP A 52 -21.56 -9.08 7.78
C ASP A 52 -22.29 -7.74 7.87
N ARG A 53 -23.00 -7.38 6.79
CA ARG A 53 -23.71 -6.09 6.69
C ARG A 53 -24.82 -5.95 7.72
N ASP A 54 -25.56 -7.03 7.99
CA ASP A 54 -26.72 -6.98 8.88
C ASP A 54 -26.25 -6.88 10.34
N TYR A 55 -25.25 -7.66 10.71
CA TYR A 55 -24.60 -7.54 12.02
C TYR A 55 -24.09 -6.11 12.26
N VAL A 56 -23.38 -5.54 11.29
CA VAL A 56 -22.80 -4.19 11.45
C VAL A 56 -23.85 -3.12 11.62
N ARG A 57 -24.97 -3.20 10.88
CA ARG A 57 -26.08 -2.25 11.02
C ARG A 57 -26.77 -2.35 12.37
N GLN A 58 -26.97 -3.57 12.85
CA GLN A 58 -27.70 -3.84 14.10
C GLN A 58 -26.85 -3.55 15.34
N GLU A 59 -25.60 -4.00 15.33
CA GLU A 59 -24.74 -3.98 16.53
C GLU A 59 -23.80 -2.78 16.59
N SER A 60 -23.43 -2.19 15.45
CA SER A 60 -22.44 -1.11 15.40
C SER A 60 -23.00 0.21 14.88
N GLY A 61 -24.23 0.23 14.37
CA GLY A 61 -24.86 1.44 13.81
C GLY A 61 -24.16 2.00 12.58
N LEU A 62 -23.27 1.23 11.95
CA LEU A 62 -22.58 1.63 10.72
C LEU A 62 -23.42 1.26 9.48
N PRO A 63 -23.28 1.98 8.37
CA PRO A 63 -24.12 1.76 7.18
C PRO A 63 -23.84 0.41 6.49
N THR A 64 -22.60 -0.06 6.55
CA THR A 64 -22.14 -1.33 5.98
C THR A 64 -20.86 -1.78 6.68
N PHE A 65 -20.32 -2.95 6.30
CA PHE A 65 -19.06 -3.44 6.87
C PHE A 65 -17.89 -2.51 6.53
N ILE A 66 -16.85 -2.58 7.35
CA ILE A 66 -15.59 -1.87 7.15
C ILE A 66 -14.46 -2.85 6.80
N ALA A 67 -13.64 -2.47 5.82
CA ALA A 67 -12.42 -3.21 5.51
C ALA A 67 -11.46 -3.19 6.71
N SER A 68 -10.82 -4.32 6.99
CA SER A 68 -9.84 -4.39 8.09
C SER A 68 -8.64 -3.48 7.82
N GLY A 69 -7.97 -3.02 8.88
CA GLY A 69 -6.75 -2.23 8.75
C GLY A 69 -5.66 -2.97 7.99
N ALA A 70 -5.50 -4.26 8.29
CA ALA A 70 -4.52 -5.12 7.63
C ALA A 70 -4.79 -5.32 6.13
N PHE A 71 -6.06 -5.32 5.68
CA PHE A 71 -6.38 -5.31 4.25
C PHE A 71 -5.81 -4.06 3.56
N ARG A 72 -6.03 -2.88 4.13
CA ARG A 72 -5.49 -1.62 3.57
C ARG A 72 -3.97 -1.58 3.58
N GLU A 73 -3.35 -2.09 4.64
CA GLU A 73 -1.89 -2.23 4.74
C GLU A 73 -1.34 -3.15 3.65
N SER A 74 -2.02 -4.26 3.35
CA SER A 74 -1.59 -5.18 2.29
C SER A 74 -1.59 -4.51 0.91
N LEU A 75 -2.57 -3.65 0.63
CA LEU A 75 -2.62 -2.88 -0.61
C LEU A 75 -1.47 -1.87 -0.69
N LEU A 76 -1.15 -1.19 0.42
CA LEU A 76 0.01 -0.30 0.50
C LEU A 76 1.32 -1.06 0.33
N VAL A 77 1.49 -2.20 1.01
CA VAL A 77 2.68 -3.05 0.85
C VAL A 77 2.87 -3.44 -0.61
N ARG A 78 1.79 -3.78 -1.30
CA ARG A 78 1.85 -4.10 -2.73
C ARG A 78 2.34 -2.92 -3.57
N VAL A 79 1.88 -1.69 -3.30
CA VAL A 79 2.40 -0.48 -3.97
C VAL A 79 3.91 -0.37 -3.81
N LEU A 80 4.40 -0.53 -2.58
CA LEU A 80 5.81 -0.41 -2.26
C LEU A 80 6.65 -1.53 -2.90
N THR A 81 6.20 -2.78 -2.82
CA THR A 81 6.93 -3.93 -3.35
C THR A 81 6.94 -3.97 -4.88
N ASP A 82 5.84 -3.56 -5.53
CA ASP A 82 5.78 -3.42 -6.99
C ASP A 82 6.77 -2.33 -7.48
N TRP A 83 6.91 -1.24 -6.69
CA TRP A 83 7.84 -0.16 -7.02
C TRP A 83 9.30 -0.54 -6.87
N ILE A 84 9.70 -1.12 -5.72
CA ILE A 84 11.12 -1.45 -5.45
C ILE A 84 11.60 -2.69 -6.21
N GLY A 85 10.67 -3.50 -6.72
CA GLY A 85 10.97 -4.70 -7.49
C GLY A 85 11.56 -5.86 -6.70
N PRO A 86 11.97 -6.93 -7.40
CA PRO A 86 12.32 -8.20 -6.76
C PRO A 86 13.64 -8.17 -5.96
N LYS A 87 14.49 -7.19 -6.19
CA LYS A 87 15.75 -7.03 -5.45
C LYS A 87 15.65 -6.05 -4.29
N GLY A 88 14.59 -5.24 -4.25
CA GLY A 88 14.28 -4.36 -3.13
C GLY A 88 13.64 -5.10 -1.97
N ARG A 89 13.64 -4.50 -0.78
CA ARG A 89 13.05 -5.09 0.42
C ARG A 89 12.38 -4.04 1.30
N LEU A 90 11.13 -4.29 1.70
CA LEU A 90 10.48 -3.54 2.78
C LEU A 90 11.04 -4.01 4.13
N CYS A 91 11.74 -3.13 4.84
CA CYS A 91 12.40 -3.45 6.11
C CYS A 91 11.58 -3.06 7.33
N LYS A 92 10.84 -1.95 7.23
CA LYS A 92 10.02 -1.45 8.32
C LYS A 92 8.79 -0.76 7.76
N LEU A 93 7.66 -1.03 8.37
CA LEU A 93 6.40 -0.37 8.08
C LEU A 93 5.76 0.06 9.42
N LYS A 94 5.41 1.32 9.53
CA LYS A 94 4.55 1.85 10.58
C LYS A 94 3.35 2.46 9.92
N THR A 95 2.16 2.07 10.35
CA THR A 95 0.90 2.60 9.83
C THR A 95 0.07 3.21 10.94
N LYS A 96 -0.72 4.20 10.58
CA LYS A 96 -1.78 4.76 11.41
C LYS A 96 -3.05 4.80 10.59
N GLN A 97 -4.06 4.11 11.06
CA GLN A 97 -5.39 4.13 10.46
C GLN A 97 -6.10 5.40 10.91
N THR A 98 -6.45 6.28 9.97
CA THR A 98 -7.00 7.61 10.28
C THR A 98 -8.51 7.67 10.10
N TYR A 99 -9.07 6.82 9.23
CA TYR A 99 -10.50 6.72 8.99
C TYR A 99 -10.89 5.32 8.52
N SER A 100 -12.15 4.93 8.73
CA SER A 100 -12.68 3.66 8.26
C SER A 100 -12.82 3.65 6.74
N THR A 101 -12.57 2.49 6.14
CA THR A 101 -12.87 2.21 4.73
C THR A 101 -14.11 1.34 4.67
N PHE A 102 -15.15 1.82 4.03
CA PHE A 102 -16.42 1.12 3.89
C PHE A 102 -16.47 0.31 2.59
N GLU A 103 -17.38 -0.63 2.54
CA GLU A 103 -17.76 -1.25 1.28
C GLU A 103 -18.13 -0.19 0.25
N GLY A 104 -17.62 -0.33 -0.98
CA GLY A 104 -17.81 0.64 -2.07
C GLY A 104 -16.77 1.74 -2.13
N ASP A 105 -15.91 1.91 -1.11
CA ASP A 105 -14.82 2.88 -1.19
C ASP A 105 -13.75 2.43 -2.17
N SER A 106 -13.39 3.29 -3.12
CA SER A 106 -12.18 3.18 -3.93
C SER A 106 -11.00 3.77 -3.19
N LEU A 107 -9.84 3.13 -3.28
CA LEU A 107 -8.66 3.54 -2.52
C LEU A 107 -7.55 3.99 -3.46
N ARG A 108 -6.80 5.02 -3.07
CA ARG A 108 -5.57 5.42 -3.74
C ARG A 108 -4.47 5.66 -2.72
N PHE A 109 -3.27 5.26 -3.08
CA PHE A 109 -2.08 5.46 -2.27
C PHE A 109 -1.07 6.28 -3.05
N SER A 110 -0.37 7.17 -2.35
CA SER A 110 0.72 7.99 -2.87
C SER A 110 1.68 8.31 -1.75
N GLY A 111 2.86 8.78 -2.09
CA GLY A 111 3.85 9.18 -1.09
C GLY A 111 5.11 9.72 -1.73
N ARG A 112 6.10 10.02 -0.88
CA ARG A 112 7.37 10.57 -1.30
C ARG A 112 8.52 10.06 -0.45
N ILE A 113 9.73 10.13 -0.99
CA ILE A 113 10.97 9.86 -0.27
C ILE A 113 11.29 11.03 0.65
N THR A 114 11.43 10.77 1.94
CA THR A 114 11.74 11.79 2.97
C THR A 114 13.15 11.67 3.53
N GLU A 115 13.74 10.46 3.47
CA GLU A 115 15.12 10.23 3.88
C GLU A 115 15.79 9.27 2.91
N LYS A 116 17.10 9.42 2.76
CA LYS A 116 17.93 8.59 1.87
C LYS A 116 19.28 8.38 2.50
N SER A 117 19.80 7.14 2.40
CA SER A 117 21.17 6.83 2.80
C SER A 117 22.18 7.60 1.95
N ALA A 118 23.22 8.10 2.59
CA ALA A 118 24.40 8.64 1.92
C ALA A 118 25.43 7.54 1.56
N ASP A 119 25.30 6.36 2.15
CA ASP A 119 26.19 5.23 1.93
C ASP A 119 25.62 4.29 0.84
N PRO A 120 26.26 4.19 -0.33
CA PRO A 120 25.83 3.26 -1.37
C PRO A 120 25.90 1.78 -0.96
N ALA A 121 26.70 1.44 0.06
CA ALA A 121 26.80 0.07 0.56
C ALA A 121 25.61 -0.33 1.45
N ASP A 122 24.88 0.67 1.98
CA ASP A 122 23.62 0.49 2.73
C ASP A 122 22.48 1.29 2.05
N PRO A 123 21.91 0.81 0.95
CA PRO A 123 21.07 1.57 0.02
C PRO A 123 19.60 1.68 0.50
N TRP A 124 19.35 2.35 1.61
CA TRP A 124 17.99 2.53 2.12
C TRP A 124 17.39 3.91 1.83
N VAL A 125 16.08 3.93 1.79
CA VAL A 125 15.26 5.15 1.81
C VAL A 125 14.15 5.03 2.85
N VAL A 126 13.67 6.18 3.34
CA VAL A 126 12.40 6.28 4.08
C VAL A 126 11.40 6.99 3.20
N CYS A 127 10.19 6.44 3.13
CA CYS A 127 9.08 7.05 2.42
C CYS A 127 7.93 7.32 3.39
N GLU A 128 7.32 8.49 3.26
CA GLU A 128 6.04 8.81 3.89
C GLU A 128 4.93 8.59 2.87
N MET A 129 3.99 7.71 3.25
CA MET A 129 2.90 7.27 2.39
C MET A 129 1.56 7.69 2.96
N GLN A 130 0.60 7.94 2.08
CA GLN A 130 -0.77 8.29 2.44
C GLN A 130 -1.76 7.47 1.61
N GLY A 131 -2.87 7.10 2.24
CA GLY A 131 -4.00 6.47 1.57
C GLY A 131 -5.23 7.34 1.69
N PHE A 132 -6.01 7.45 0.61
CA PHE A 132 -7.23 8.23 0.53
C PHE A 132 -8.37 7.40 -0.09
N ASN A 133 -9.60 7.73 0.23
CA ASN A 133 -10.77 7.23 -0.48
C ASN A 133 -11.17 8.17 -1.63
N GLN A 134 -12.25 7.85 -2.35
CA GLN A 134 -12.76 8.64 -3.48
C GLN A 134 -13.25 10.04 -3.12
N ALA A 135 -13.53 10.30 -1.84
CA ALA A 135 -13.93 11.61 -1.32
C ALA A 135 -12.74 12.42 -0.79
N ASP A 136 -11.50 12.06 -1.16
CA ASP A 136 -10.26 12.67 -0.67
C ASP A 136 -10.09 12.62 0.86
N ARG A 137 -10.82 11.72 1.53
CA ARG A 137 -10.64 11.49 2.95
C ARG A 137 -9.43 10.60 3.18
N GLN A 138 -8.50 11.07 4.00
CA GLN A 138 -7.35 10.29 4.40
C GLN A 138 -7.78 9.12 5.29
N ILE A 139 -7.44 7.90 4.86
CA ILE A 139 -7.77 6.64 5.53
C ILE A 139 -6.58 6.01 6.24
N LEU A 140 -5.36 6.37 5.81
CA LEU A 140 -4.11 5.78 6.32
C LEU A 140 -2.94 6.75 6.14
N GLU A 141 -2.06 6.78 7.14
CA GLU A 141 -0.71 7.34 7.09
C GLU A 141 0.29 6.22 7.32
N ALA A 142 1.44 6.27 6.65
CA ALA A 142 2.49 5.29 6.89
C ALA A 142 3.88 5.88 6.68
N SER A 143 4.81 5.41 7.51
CA SER A 143 6.25 5.60 7.31
C SER A 143 6.88 4.24 7.06
N CYS A 144 7.67 4.12 6.01
CA CYS A 144 8.30 2.86 5.63
C CYS A 144 9.76 3.03 5.29
N ARG A 145 10.60 2.08 5.74
CA ARG A 145 12.00 1.98 5.34
C ARG A 145 12.16 0.85 4.35
N LEU A 146 12.75 1.18 3.20
CA LEU A 146 12.97 0.28 2.08
C LEU A 146 14.47 0.16 1.82
N LEU A 147 14.96 -1.04 1.51
CA LEU A 147 16.24 -1.23 0.84
C LEU A 147 15.97 -1.27 -0.67
N LEU A 148 16.75 -0.52 -1.41
CA LEU A 148 16.69 -0.50 -2.87
C LEU A 148 17.72 -1.46 -3.46
N ASP A 149 17.57 -1.78 -4.75
CA ASP A 149 18.62 -2.50 -5.48
C ASP A 149 19.89 -1.66 -5.50
N ASN A 150 21.03 -2.28 -5.22
CA ASN A 150 22.36 -1.66 -5.27
C ASN A 150 23.08 -1.90 -6.62
N SER A 151 22.45 -2.57 -7.57
CA SER A 151 23.05 -2.77 -8.88
C SER A 151 23.19 -1.41 -9.59
N ILE A 152 24.40 -1.09 -9.98
CA ILE A 152 24.68 0.06 -10.83
C ILE A 152 24.00 -0.21 -12.16
N ALA A 153 23.05 0.62 -12.57
CA ALA A 153 22.46 0.54 -13.89
C ALA A 153 23.60 0.69 -14.94
N GLY A 154 23.97 -0.42 -15.58
CA GLY A 154 24.96 -0.36 -16.66
C GLY A 154 26.18 -1.27 -16.56
N ALA A 155 26.27 -2.21 -15.65
CA ALA A 155 27.26 -3.28 -15.72
C ALA A 155 26.69 -4.44 -16.57
N GLN A 156 26.78 -4.33 -17.88
CA GLN A 156 26.76 -5.43 -18.84
C GLN A 156 28.17 -5.67 -19.32
#